data_2efca5dfe02b32a76a572efdfbd61691
#
_entry.id   2efca5dfe02b32a76a572efdfbd61691
#
_cell.length_a   1.000
_cell.length_b   1.000
_cell.length_c   1.000
_cell.angle_alpha   90.00
_cell.angle_beta   90.00
_cell.angle_gamma   90.00
#
_symmetry.space_group_name_H-M   'P 1'
#
loop_
_entity.id
_entity.type
_entity.pdbx_description
1 polymer ?
#
loop_
_entity_poly.entity_id
_entity_poly.type
_entity_poly.pdbx_seq_one_letter_code
_entity_poly.pdbx_strand_id
1 'polypeptide(L)'
;MAILKTEDLTYQYSIGTPFEKTAVDHVNLEIEEGAFVGIIGHTGSGKSTLIQHFNGLIRRTSGEIYLVGKEFWAEKTNIRQVRFQVGLVFQYPEYQIFEDTVYKDIAFGPRNMGLSEAEIRERVEETAALVGLTQA
;
A
#
# COMPACT_ATOMS: atom_id res chain seq x y z
N MET A 1 1.87 -17.93 9.35
CA MET A 1 2.97 -16.96 9.29
C MET A 1 2.42 -15.59 8.96
N ALA A 2 2.83 -14.57 9.69
CA ALA A 2 2.38 -13.21 9.41
C ALA A 2 2.95 -12.71 8.09
N ILE A 3 2.08 -12.25 7.18
CA ILE A 3 2.50 -11.65 5.92
C ILE A 3 2.88 -10.18 6.11
N LEU A 4 2.20 -9.49 7.03
CA LEU A 4 2.48 -8.11 7.39
C LEU A 4 2.53 -8.00 8.91
N LYS A 5 3.55 -7.34 9.44
CA LYS A 5 3.73 -7.15 10.87
C LYS A 5 4.24 -5.75 11.17
N THR A 6 3.74 -5.13 12.23
CA THR A 6 4.28 -3.88 12.77
C THR A 6 4.73 -4.07 14.20
N GLU A 7 5.83 -3.41 14.58
CA GLU A 7 6.36 -3.39 15.95
C GLU A 7 6.57 -1.95 16.36
N ASP A 8 5.83 -1.51 17.37
CA ASP A 8 5.86 -0.16 17.92
C ASP A 8 5.80 0.94 16.85
N LEU A 9 5.03 0.70 15.78
CA LEU A 9 4.92 1.62 14.68
C LEU A 9 4.36 2.96 15.13
N THR A 10 5.11 4.02 14.88
CA THR A 10 4.74 5.37 15.30
C THR A 10 4.94 6.35 14.14
N TYR A 11 3.96 7.23 13.94
CA TYR A 11 4.05 8.31 12.98
C TYR A 11 3.51 9.61 13.56
N GLN A 12 4.34 10.66 13.47
CA GLN A 12 4.02 12.00 13.96
C GLN A 12 4.07 13.00 12.81
N TYR A 13 3.02 13.81 12.68
CA TYR A 13 2.98 14.94 11.76
C TYR A 13 3.63 16.16 12.39
N SER A 14 4.30 16.97 11.57
CA SER A 14 4.79 18.30 11.95
C SER A 14 5.64 18.30 13.22
N ILE A 15 6.57 17.35 13.32
CA ILE A 15 7.46 17.20 14.48
C ILE A 15 8.21 18.49 14.76
N GLY A 16 8.25 18.89 16.04
CA GLY A 16 8.94 20.09 16.48
C GLY A 16 8.19 21.38 16.26
N THR A 17 6.95 21.33 15.82
CA THR A 17 6.08 22.49 15.62
C THR A 17 4.89 22.48 16.58
N PRO A 18 4.17 23.62 16.77
CA PRO A 18 2.93 23.65 17.57
C PRO A 18 1.81 22.74 17.00
N PHE A 19 1.95 22.30 15.75
CA PHE A 19 0.98 21.44 15.06
C PHE A 19 1.36 19.97 15.11
N GLU A 20 2.35 19.60 15.92
CA GLU A 20 2.76 18.22 16.09
C GLU A 20 1.61 17.35 16.56
N LYS A 21 1.40 16.23 15.85
CA LYS A 21 0.33 15.28 16.17
C LYS A 21 0.80 13.86 15.93
N THR A 22 0.60 12.99 16.91
CA THR A 22 0.83 11.56 16.77
C THR A 22 -0.41 10.92 16.15
N ALA A 23 -0.30 10.49 14.91
CA ALA A 23 -1.41 9.86 14.17
C ALA A 23 -1.43 8.34 14.37
N VAL A 24 -0.26 7.71 14.48
CA VAL A 24 -0.07 6.28 14.75
C VAL A 24 0.87 6.18 15.95
N ASP A 25 0.44 5.49 16.98
CA ASP A 25 1.15 5.47 18.28
C ASP A 25 1.43 4.04 18.73
N HIS A 26 2.68 3.61 18.62
CA HIS A 26 3.18 2.31 19.09
C HIS A 26 2.28 1.14 18.68
N VAL A 27 1.88 1.08 17.42
CA VAL A 27 0.97 0.05 16.92
C VAL A 27 1.70 -1.27 16.69
N ASN A 28 1.22 -2.33 17.34
CA ASN A 28 1.68 -3.70 17.18
C ASN A 28 0.57 -4.50 16.51
N LEU A 29 0.84 -5.02 15.32
CA LEU A 29 -0.16 -5.66 14.47
C LEU A 29 0.47 -6.82 13.72
N GLU A 30 -0.27 -7.91 13.59
CA GLU A 30 0.10 -9.04 12.77
C GLU A 30 -1.08 -9.41 11.86
N ILE A 31 -0.82 -9.51 10.55
CA ILE A 31 -1.80 -9.96 9.58
C ILE A 31 -1.28 -11.25 8.96
N GLU A 32 -2.02 -12.33 9.16
CA GLU A 32 -1.68 -13.63 8.61
C GLU A 32 -1.99 -13.71 7.12
N GLU A 33 -1.26 -14.55 6.41
CA GLU A 33 -1.51 -14.82 5.01
C GLU A 33 -2.96 -15.32 4.81
N GLY A 34 -3.65 -14.75 3.81
CA GLY A 34 -5.03 -15.10 3.52
C GLY A 34 -6.07 -14.48 4.44
N ALA A 35 -5.67 -13.71 5.45
CA ALA A 35 -6.60 -13.06 6.36
C ALA A 35 -7.34 -11.90 5.69
N PHE A 36 -8.59 -11.70 6.10
CA PHE A 36 -9.39 -10.53 5.77
C PHE A 36 -9.60 -9.71 7.05
N VAL A 37 -8.97 -8.55 7.12
CA VAL A 37 -8.89 -7.75 8.35
C VAL A 37 -9.68 -6.46 8.19
N GLY A 38 -10.57 -6.17 9.17
CA GLY A 38 -11.29 -4.90 9.25
C GLY A 38 -10.62 -3.94 10.23
N ILE A 39 -10.51 -2.66 9.83
CA ILE A 39 -10.02 -1.59 10.69
C ILE A 39 -11.17 -0.62 10.93
N ILE A 40 -11.54 -0.46 12.19
CA ILE A 40 -12.71 0.34 12.60
C ILE A 40 -12.25 1.49 13.49
N GLY A 41 -12.81 2.66 13.28
CA GLY A 41 -12.55 3.85 14.08
C GLY A 41 -13.26 5.07 13.51
N HIS A 42 -13.41 6.10 14.32
CA HIS A 42 -13.98 7.37 13.87
C HIS A 42 -13.05 8.11 12.92
N THR A 43 -13.59 9.10 12.21
CA THR A 43 -12.80 9.99 11.35
C THR A 43 -11.70 10.68 12.18
N GLY A 44 -10.48 10.67 11.65
CA GLY A 44 -9.33 11.26 12.34
C GLY A 44 -8.65 10.36 13.36
N SER A 45 -9.04 9.07 13.44
CA SER A 45 -8.40 8.11 14.35
C SER A 45 -7.06 7.55 13.86
N GLY A 46 -6.65 7.89 12.62
CA GLY A 46 -5.37 7.45 12.07
C GLY A 46 -5.44 6.23 11.16
N LYS A 47 -6.65 5.75 10.81
CA LYS A 47 -6.82 4.57 9.94
C LYS A 47 -6.12 4.72 8.59
N SER A 48 -6.38 5.81 7.88
CA SER A 48 -5.78 6.07 6.58
C SER A 48 -4.28 6.23 6.66
N THR A 49 -3.79 6.89 7.70
CA THR A 49 -2.36 7.06 7.95
C THR A 49 -1.68 5.71 8.20
N LEU A 50 -2.30 4.85 9.00
CA LEU A 50 -1.79 3.51 9.27
C LEU A 50 -1.68 2.69 7.98
N ILE A 51 -2.74 2.66 7.17
CA ILE A 51 -2.80 1.91 5.92
C ILE A 51 -1.73 2.37 4.93
N GLN A 52 -1.48 3.67 4.85
CA GLN A 52 -0.46 4.22 3.95
C GLN A 52 0.97 3.81 4.31
N HIS A 53 1.19 3.31 5.52
CA HIS A 53 2.48 2.72 5.88
C HIS A 53 2.66 1.33 5.26
N PHE A 54 1.59 0.61 4.98
CA PHE A 54 1.64 -0.80 4.56
C PHE A 54 2.23 -1.02 3.17
N ASN A 55 2.22 0.01 2.32
CA ASN A 55 2.90 -0.05 1.02
C ASN A 55 4.10 0.89 0.93
N GLY A 56 4.51 1.48 2.04
CA GLY A 56 5.64 2.40 2.09
C GLY A 56 5.37 3.78 1.51
N LEU A 57 4.10 4.16 1.33
CA LEU A 57 3.75 5.50 0.86
C LEU A 57 4.16 6.57 1.88
N ILE A 58 3.99 6.27 3.16
CA ILE A 58 4.45 7.10 4.27
C ILE A 58 5.56 6.36 5.00
N ARG A 59 6.66 7.06 5.28
CA ARG A 59 7.75 6.51 6.09
C ARG A 59 7.49 6.80 7.56
N ARG A 60 7.60 5.76 8.39
CA ARG A 60 7.41 5.86 9.84
C ARG A 60 8.34 6.88 10.50
N THR A 61 7.91 7.42 11.65
CA THR A 61 8.79 8.18 12.53
C THR A 61 9.68 7.22 13.33
N SER A 62 9.11 6.16 13.88
CA SER A 62 9.83 5.13 14.62
C SER A 62 9.07 3.80 14.55
N GLY A 63 9.67 2.75 15.11
CA GLY A 63 9.14 1.40 15.03
C GLY A 63 9.52 0.69 13.74
N GLU A 64 8.94 -0.45 13.49
CA GLU A 64 9.31 -1.31 12.36
C GLU A 64 8.08 -1.89 11.66
N ILE A 65 8.20 -2.10 10.36
CA ILE A 65 7.21 -2.76 9.53
C ILE A 65 7.89 -3.87 8.75
N TYR A 66 7.29 -5.06 8.77
CA TYR A 66 7.81 -6.22 8.07
C TYR A 66 6.82 -6.71 7.03
N LEU A 67 7.31 -7.05 5.84
CA LEU A 67 6.56 -7.78 4.81
C LEU A 67 7.27 -9.11 4.58
N VAL A 68 6.58 -10.21 4.87
CA VAL A 68 7.14 -11.58 4.77
C VAL A 68 8.51 -11.66 5.46
N GLY A 69 8.59 -11.11 6.68
CA GLY A 69 9.80 -11.14 7.51
C GLY A 69 10.89 -10.14 7.16
N LYS A 70 10.68 -9.29 6.13
CA LYS A 70 11.67 -8.27 5.73
C LYS A 70 11.22 -6.89 6.17
N GLU A 71 12.06 -6.20 6.95
CA GLU A 71 11.78 -4.85 7.40
C GLU A 71 11.80 -3.86 6.22
N PHE A 72 10.78 -2.99 6.12
CA PHE A 72 10.56 -2.08 4.99
C PHE A 72 11.71 -1.09 4.75
N TRP A 73 12.24 -0.54 5.83
CA TRP A 73 13.19 0.56 5.76
C TRP A 73 14.62 0.13 6.10
N ALA A 74 14.87 -1.19 6.15
CA ALA A 74 16.21 -1.72 6.30
C ALA A 74 17.10 -1.31 5.12
N GLU A 75 18.38 -1.11 5.37
CA GLU A 75 19.34 -0.64 4.39
C GLU A 75 19.36 -1.46 3.08
N LYS A 76 19.16 -2.77 3.20
CA LYS A 76 19.16 -3.69 2.05
C LYS A 76 17.79 -3.88 1.40
N THR A 77 16.74 -3.31 1.95
CA THR A 77 15.39 -3.46 1.41
C THR A 77 15.11 -2.42 0.34
N ASN A 78 14.67 -2.87 -0.82
CA ASN A 78 14.21 -2.00 -1.89
C ASN A 78 12.72 -1.70 -1.70
N ILE A 79 12.39 -0.50 -1.24
CA ILE A 79 11.00 -0.08 -0.97
C ILE A 79 10.13 -0.14 -2.23
N ARG A 80 10.70 0.02 -3.41
CA ARG A 80 9.97 -0.11 -4.67
C ARG A 80 9.42 -1.53 -4.84
N GLN A 81 10.18 -2.55 -4.45
CA GLN A 81 9.73 -3.94 -4.48
C GLN A 81 8.58 -4.18 -3.49
N VAL A 82 8.62 -3.54 -2.33
CA VAL A 82 7.50 -3.58 -1.38
C VAL A 82 6.23 -3.01 -2.01
N ARG A 83 6.33 -1.87 -2.68
CA ARG A 83 5.19 -1.22 -3.36
C ARG A 83 4.58 -2.08 -4.46
N PHE A 84 5.37 -2.93 -5.12
CA PHE A 84 4.86 -3.86 -6.11
C PHE A 84 4.10 -5.04 -5.50
N GLN A 85 4.33 -5.33 -4.23
CA GLN A 85 3.70 -6.46 -3.53
C GLN A 85 2.46 -6.06 -2.76
N VAL A 86 2.32 -4.77 -2.38
CA VAL A 86 1.21 -4.27 -1.58
C VAL A 86 0.44 -3.23 -2.38
N GLY A 87 -0.75 -3.60 -2.83
CA GLY A 87 -1.66 -2.67 -3.50
C GLY A 87 -2.42 -1.82 -2.49
N LEU A 88 -2.62 -0.54 -2.80
CA LEU A 88 -3.39 0.38 -1.99
C LEU A 88 -4.50 1.01 -2.82
N VAL A 89 -5.74 0.91 -2.32
CA VAL A 89 -6.90 1.57 -2.93
C VAL A 89 -7.28 2.75 -2.03
N PHE A 90 -7.32 3.94 -2.60
CA PHE A 90 -7.65 5.16 -1.87
C PHE A 90 -9.16 5.34 -1.72
N GLN A 91 -9.56 6.26 -0.84
CA GLN A 91 -10.98 6.52 -0.53
C GLN A 91 -11.79 6.92 -1.76
N TYR A 92 -11.21 7.69 -2.68
CA TYR A 92 -11.84 8.12 -3.93
C TYR A 92 -10.97 7.66 -5.10
N PRO A 93 -11.02 6.35 -5.43
CA PRO A 93 -10.11 5.78 -6.44
C PRO A 93 -10.29 6.38 -7.83
N GLU A 94 -11.47 6.90 -8.15
CA GLU A 94 -11.75 7.56 -9.43
C GLU A 94 -10.88 8.79 -9.68
N TYR A 95 -10.37 9.43 -8.64
CA TYR A 95 -9.42 10.54 -8.77
C TYR A 95 -8.00 10.09 -9.11
N GLN A 96 -7.75 8.79 -9.06
CA GLN A 96 -6.46 8.20 -9.41
C GLN A 96 -6.36 7.86 -10.90
N ILE A 97 -7.47 7.89 -11.63
CA ILE A 97 -7.50 7.57 -13.05
C ILE A 97 -6.93 8.76 -13.83
N PHE A 98 -5.91 8.51 -14.63
CA PHE A 98 -5.22 9.57 -15.39
C PHE A 98 -5.01 9.24 -16.86
N GLU A 99 -5.20 7.99 -17.27
CA GLU A 99 -5.05 7.56 -18.64
C GLU A 99 -6.35 7.68 -19.44
N ASP A 100 -6.24 7.72 -20.76
CA ASP A 100 -7.38 7.89 -21.66
C ASP A 100 -8.12 6.58 -21.98
N THR A 101 -7.55 5.44 -21.64
CA THR A 101 -8.20 4.14 -21.82
C THR A 101 -8.05 3.27 -20.57
N VAL A 102 -8.99 2.34 -20.39
CA VAL A 102 -8.95 1.36 -19.30
C VAL A 102 -7.69 0.51 -19.39
N TYR A 103 -7.35 0.07 -20.59
CA TYR A 103 -6.14 -0.73 -20.83
C TYR A 103 -4.88 -0.02 -20.35
N LYS A 104 -4.68 1.21 -20.75
CA LYS A 104 -3.49 2.00 -20.39
C LYS A 104 -3.39 2.25 -18.90
N ASP A 105 -4.52 2.52 -18.25
CA ASP A 105 -4.57 2.80 -16.82
C ASP A 105 -4.18 1.56 -16.01
N ILE A 106 -4.74 0.39 -16.33
CA ILE A 106 -4.38 -0.88 -15.69
C ILE A 106 -2.92 -1.25 -16.00
N ALA A 107 -2.47 -1.01 -17.24
CA ALA A 107 -1.12 -1.35 -17.68
C ALA A 107 -0.03 -0.51 -17.01
N PHE A 108 -0.36 0.62 -16.42
CA PHE A 108 0.61 1.55 -15.83
C PHE A 108 1.49 0.86 -14.77
N GLY A 109 0.88 0.13 -13.83
CA GLY A 109 1.61 -0.60 -12.80
C GLY A 109 2.57 -1.65 -13.38
N PRO A 110 2.08 -2.61 -14.18
CA PRO A 110 2.94 -3.61 -14.81
C PRO A 110 4.04 -3.01 -15.69
N ARG A 111 3.77 -1.92 -16.37
CA ARG A 111 4.78 -1.21 -17.18
C ARG A 111 5.89 -0.65 -16.32
N ASN A 112 5.55 -0.08 -15.16
CA ASN A 112 6.53 0.40 -14.18
C ASN A 112 7.35 -0.74 -13.56
N MET A 113 6.82 -1.95 -13.53
CA MET A 113 7.54 -3.14 -13.08
C MET A 113 8.56 -3.63 -14.10
N GLY A 114 8.55 -3.08 -15.31
CA GLY A 114 9.47 -3.46 -16.38
C GLY A 114 9.07 -4.73 -17.13
N LEU A 115 7.79 -5.11 -17.07
CA LEU A 115 7.29 -6.31 -17.76
C LEU A 115 7.23 -6.09 -19.28
N SER A 116 7.31 -7.19 -20.04
CA SER A 116 7.15 -7.17 -21.50
C SER A 116 5.72 -6.82 -21.90
N GLU A 117 5.52 -6.34 -23.13
CA GLU A 117 4.18 -6.02 -23.65
C GLU A 117 3.23 -7.24 -23.63
N ALA A 118 3.76 -8.45 -23.87
CA ALA A 118 2.97 -9.68 -23.79
C ALA A 118 2.51 -9.97 -22.34
N GLU A 119 3.39 -9.82 -21.36
CA GLU A 119 3.06 -10.01 -19.95
C GLU A 119 2.09 -8.93 -19.45
N ILE A 120 2.26 -7.69 -19.89
CA ILE A 120 1.37 -6.58 -19.56
C ILE A 120 -0.05 -6.88 -20.07
N ARG A 121 -0.17 -7.30 -21.33
CA ARG A 121 -1.46 -7.64 -21.93
C ARG A 121 -2.16 -8.77 -21.16
N GLU A 122 -1.43 -9.82 -20.85
CA GLU A 122 -1.96 -10.95 -20.08
C GLU A 122 -2.50 -10.50 -18.75
N ARG A 123 -1.74 -9.70 -17.99
CA ARG A 123 -2.16 -9.18 -16.69
C ARG A 123 -3.35 -8.25 -16.78
N VAL A 124 -3.38 -7.36 -17.77
CA VAL A 124 -4.50 -6.43 -17.96
C VAL A 124 -5.78 -7.20 -18.29
N GLU A 125 -5.72 -8.16 -19.22
CA GLU A 125 -6.89 -8.97 -19.60
C GLU A 125 -7.41 -9.81 -18.44
N GLU A 126 -6.51 -10.46 -17.71
CA GLU A 126 -6.85 -11.28 -16.54
C GLU A 126 -7.49 -10.43 -15.43
N THR A 127 -6.89 -9.29 -15.10
CA THR A 127 -7.40 -8.41 -14.05
C THR A 127 -8.73 -7.78 -14.43
N ALA A 128 -8.87 -7.32 -15.66
CA ALA A 128 -10.12 -6.74 -16.16
C ALA A 128 -11.26 -7.77 -16.14
N ALA A 129 -10.98 -9.00 -16.54
CA ALA A 129 -11.96 -10.09 -16.47
C ALA A 129 -12.37 -10.39 -15.03
N LEU A 130 -11.41 -10.41 -14.11
CA LEU A 130 -11.65 -10.69 -12.70
C LEU A 130 -12.62 -9.71 -12.06
N VAL A 131 -12.58 -8.43 -12.45
CA VAL A 131 -13.45 -7.37 -11.92
C VAL A 131 -14.64 -7.04 -12.85
N GLY A 132 -14.84 -7.78 -13.93
CA GLY A 132 -15.97 -7.62 -14.82
C GLY A 132 -15.84 -6.54 -15.91
N LEU A 133 -14.64 -6.09 -16.22
CA LEU A 133 -14.38 -5.06 -17.24
C LEU A 133 -13.99 -5.65 -18.60
N THR A 134 -14.67 -6.72 -19.03
CA THR A 134 -14.30 -7.46 -20.23
C THR A 134 -14.69 -6.80 -21.56
N GLN A 135 -15.55 -5.77 -21.53
CA GLN A 135 -16.07 -5.11 -22.73
C GLN A 135 -15.89 -3.57 -22.70
N ALA A 136 -15.06 -3.10 -21.81
CA ALA A 136 -14.83 -1.66 -21.66
C ALA A 136 -13.64 -1.17 -22.49
#